data_cbd7142a3849ca2c661cfb59b8ff9ce9
#
_entry.id   cbd7142a3849ca2c661cfb59b8ff9ce9
#
_cell.length_a   1.000
_cell.length_b   1.000
_cell.length_c   1.000
_cell.angle_alpha   90.00
_cell.angle_beta   90.00
_cell.angle_gamma   90.00
#
_symmetry.space_group_name_H-M   'P 1'
#
loop_
_entity.id
_entity.type
_entity.pdbx_description
1 polymer ?
#
loop_
_entity_poly.entity_id
_entity_poly.type
_entity_poly.pdbx_seq_one_letter_code
_entity_poly.pdbx_strand_id
1 'polypeptide(L)'
;HWRDSLSPEFSPTIDWLSHIDEYAYSPYQACQAVNDILYKSTVYANQIFHGFRHPLISQNAKDWNCVQYVYGVQYVMRDLGVPVHIDYTPQYGVRGNRHYWNSVLHYTGHSYPFQGYNSGPERSLNPHNGTIKVFRRSYARNRRWISEIVKDEPIPPFFENPFVKDVSHEYQRTFNIHIHLTHESTEKRKFAYLCAFNNEKWVPIHFGEISENTVTFENVGTGIACIAGYWINDEIVPASYPFLITSTGKPHYLRPDKKQTQTLRLKRKYPLVNWVNRNSDKMVGAKIEASHLPSFIPSVEVSTLSENAYSNYADHFISHPHKYRYWRILIPRKTSIAELEFFSGNDTVPLKGNFFASPKEKGFEQKKAALSDRDKLTSAETQDWVAIDLGVPASISRIHYLPLTDDNNIVPGETYELLVGDDKGFNSLGMKVAEYSYIDFDSVPVNGLYWIRNHTKGREERIFTFERNRVIFR
;
A
#
# COMPACT_ATOMS: atom_id res chain seq x y z
N HIS A 1 -32.68 6.75 19.31
CA HIS A 1 -31.55 7.45 19.96
C HIS A 1 -30.55 7.99 18.96
N TRP A 2 -30.08 7.20 17.98
CA TRP A 2 -29.09 7.64 16.99
C TRP A 2 -29.73 8.40 15.83
N ARG A 3 -30.89 8.02 15.38
CA ARG A 3 -31.70 8.73 14.37
C ARG A 3 -31.93 10.19 14.75
N ASP A 4 -32.24 10.43 16.04
CA ASP A 4 -32.56 11.77 16.53
C ASP A 4 -31.35 12.71 16.55
N SER A 5 -30.12 12.18 16.61
CA SER A 5 -28.90 12.96 16.61
C SER A 5 -28.32 13.24 15.22
N LEU A 6 -28.58 12.35 14.22
CA LEU A 6 -28.13 12.53 12.84
C LEU A 6 -29.13 13.28 11.97
N SER A 7 -30.41 13.15 12.32
CA SER A 7 -31.52 13.66 11.54
C SER A 7 -31.48 15.16 11.25
N PRO A 8 -31.11 16.08 12.19
CA PRO A 8 -31.11 17.50 11.90
C PRO A 8 -30.04 17.94 10.91
N GLU A 9 -28.86 17.31 10.92
CA GLU A 9 -27.74 17.71 10.07
C GLU A 9 -27.87 17.18 8.64
N PHE A 10 -28.52 16.02 8.47
CA PHE A 10 -28.77 15.37 7.19
C PHE A 10 -30.20 15.53 6.70
N SER A 11 -31.05 16.23 7.42
CA SER A 11 -32.48 16.43 7.11
C SER A 11 -32.73 16.88 5.66
N PRO A 12 -31.98 17.85 5.09
CA PRO A 12 -32.12 18.20 3.68
C PRO A 12 -31.79 17.07 2.70
N THR A 13 -30.99 16.09 3.15
CA THR A 13 -30.60 14.93 2.34
C THR A 13 -31.59 13.79 2.50
N ILE A 14 -32.32 13.71 3.62
CA ILE A 14 -33.33 12.69 3.93
C ILE A 14 -34.65 12.94 3.19
N ASP A 15 -34.93 14.19 2.86
CA ASP A 15 -36.13 14.58 2.11
C ASP A 15 -36.25 13.90 0.73
N TRP A 16 -35.13 13.39 0.20
CA TRP A 16 -35.17 12.59 -1.02
C TRP A 16 -35.94 11.28 -0.89
N LEU A 17 -36.03 10.68 0.32
CA LEU A 17 -36.82 9.47 0.57
C LEU A 17 -38.33 9.73 0.49
N SER A 18 -38.79 10.95 0.83
CA SER A 18 -40.19 11.37 0.73
C SER A 18 -40.56 11.83 -0.67
N HIS A 19 -39.60 12.15 -1.53
CA HIS A 19 -39.77 12.65 -2.90
C HIS A 19 -39.35 11.62 -3.94
N ILE A 20 -39.58 10.33 -3.72
CA ILE A 20 -39.46 9.27 -4.73
C ILE A 20 -40.57 9.45 -5.78
N ASP A 21 -40.54 10.55 -6.49
CA ASP A 21 -41.21 10.68 -7.74
C ASP A 21 -40.39 9.96 -8.84
N GLU A 22 -41.08 9.26 -9.67
CA GLU A 22 -40.75 8.29 -10.72
C GLU A 22 -39.39 8.39 -11.46
N TYR A 23 -38.53 9.37 -11.18
CA TYR A 23 -37.28 9.62 -11.94
C TYR A 23 -36.02 9.85 -11.11
N ALA A 24 -36.09 10.03 -9.78
CA ALA A 24 -35.00 10.77 -9.18
C ALA A 24 -33.96 9.98 -8.40
N TYR A 25 -34.28 9.01 -7.55
CA TYR A 25 -33.25 8.60 -6.59
C TYR A 25 -33.10 7.09 -6.43
N SER A 26 -32.08 6.56 -7.12
CA SER A 26 -31.57 5.23 -6.82
C SER A 26 -30.75 5.25 -5.53
N PRO A 27 -30.63 4.13 -4.80
CA PRO A 27 -29.71 4.02 -3.66
C PRO A 27 -28.26 4.47 -3.98
N TYR A 28 -27.86 4.34 -5.24
CA TYR A 28 -26.57 4.81 -5.74
C TYR A 28 -26.45 6.34 -5.66
N GLN A 29 -27.44 7.08 -6.15
CA GLN A 29 -27.42 8.55 -6.14
C GLN A 29 -27.51 9.10 -4.73
N ALA A 30 -28.34 8.49 -3.87
CA ALA A 30 -28.40 8.81 -2.47
C ALA A 30 -27.07 8.60 -1.75
N CYS A 31 -26.42 7.47 -2.00
CA CYS A 31 -25.10 7.18 -1.49
C CYS A 31 -24.08 8.22 -1.95
N GLN A 32 -24.11 8.61 -3.23
CA GLN A 32 -23.22 9.64 -3.77
C GLN A 32 -23.41 10.98 -3.05
N ALA A 33 -24.66 11.45 -2.92
CA ALA A 33 -24.96 12.73 -2.27
C ALA A 33 -24.50 12.77 -0.81
N VAL A 34 -24.81 11.71 -0.04
CA VAL A 34 -24.35 11.60 1.37
C VAL A 34 -22.83 11.53 1.45
N ASN A 35 -22.18 10.76 0.57
CA ASN A 35 -20.73 10.63 0.57
C ASN A 35 -20.04 11.95 0.22
N ASP A 36 -20.61 12.77 -0.66
CA ASP A 36 -20.09 14.10 -0.98
C ASP A 36 -20.16 15.06 0.22
N ILE A 37 -21.21 14.96 1.04
CA ILE A 37 -21.32 15.70 2.30
C ILE A 37 -20.25 15.21 3.28
N LEU A 38 -20.12 13.90 3.46
CA LEU A 38 -19.12 13.29 4.34
C LEU A 38 -17.70 13.66 3.92
N TYR A 39 -17.42 13.68 2.62
CA TYR A 39 -16.11 14.10 2.07
C TYR A 39 -15.81 15.57 2.38
N LYS A 40 -16.78 16.46 2.15
CA LYS A 40 -16.64 17.89 2.47
C LYS A 40 -16.48 18.11 3.98
N SER A 41 -17.21 17.35 4.79
CA SER A 41 -17.13 17.47 6.25
C SER A 41 -15.85 16.90 6.85
N THR A 42 -15.14 15.99 6.20
CA THR A 42 -13.80 15.57 6.66
C THR A 42 -12.75 16.68 6.52
N VAL A 43 -12.94 17.58 5.59
CA VAL A 43 -12.15 18.83 5.51
C VAL A 43 -12.47 19.74 6.71
N TYR A 44 -13.69 19.63 7.27
CA TYR A 44 -14.20 20.40 8.42
C TYR A 44 -14.49 19.51 9.66
N ALA A 45 -14.03 18.27 9.69
CA ALA A 45 -14.47 17.19 10.59
C ALA A 45 -14.29 17.43 12.10
N ASN A 46 -13.59 18.48 12.50
CA ASN A 46 -13.55 18.88 13.90
C ASN A 46 -14.88 19.49 14.42
N GLN A 47 -15.86 19.79 13.56
CA GLN A 47 -17.12 20.43 13.97
C GLN A 47 -18.34 19.50 13.95
N ILE A 48 -18.44 18.56 13.00
CA ILE A 48 -19.66 17.78 12.79
C ILE A 48 -19.74 16.56 13.71
N PHE A 49 -18.62 15.93 14.04
CA PHE A 49 -18.59 14.71 14.86
C PHE A 49 -18.50 14.94 16.38
N HIS A 50 -18.45 16.18 16.85
CA HIS A 50 -18.48 16.48 18.29
C HIS A 50 -19.80 16.08 19.00
N GLY A 51 -20.87 15.84 18.22
CA GLY A 51 -22.15 15.34 18.75
C GLY A 51 -22.25 13.81 18.91
N PHE A 52 -21.35 13.07 18.27
CA PHE A 52 -21.39 11.60 18.28
C PHE A 52 -20.65 11.01 19.48
N ARG A 53 -21.38 10.64 20.52
CA ARG A 53 -20.83 9.97 21.70
C ARG A 53 -20.57 8.47 21.52
N HIS A 54 -20.53 7.94 20.29
CA HIS A 54 -20.18 6.54 20.08
C HIS A 54 -18.65 6.39 20.18
N PRO A 55 -18.11 5.43 20.97
CA PRO A 55 -16.66 5.26 21.18
C PRO A 55 -15.85 5.09 19.89
N LEU A 56 -16.47 4.58 18.81
CA LEU A 56 -15.84 4.41 17.49
C LEU A 56 -15.84 5.70 16.63
N ILE A 57 -16.62 6.72 17.02
CA ILE A 57 -16.79 7.97 16.25
C ILE A 57 -16.15 9.16 16.97
N SER A 58 -15.81 9.02 18.26
CA SER A 58 -15.29 10.11 19.08
C SER A 58 -13.78 10.41 18.88
N GLN A 59 -13.08 9.62 18.08
CA GLN A 59 -11.67 9.88 17.74
C GLN A 59 -11.58 10.81 16.52
N ASN A 60 -10.55 11.68 16.50
CA ASN A 60 -10.29 12.56 15.38
C ASN A 60 -10.29 11.79 14.05
N ALA A 61 -11.17 12.13 13.13
CA ALA A 61 -11.33 11.43 11.85
C ALA A 61 -10.04 11.38 11.00
N LYS A 62 -9.08 12.26 11.27
CA LYS A 62 -7.77 12.27 10.62
C LYS A 62 -6.91 11.04 10.94
N ASP A 63 -7.15 10.42 12.09
CA ASP A 63 -6.38 9.26 12.58
C ASP A 63 -7.10 7.93 12.36
N TRP A 64 -8.24 7.95 11.66
CA TRP A 64 -9.03 6.76 11.41
C TRP A 64 -8.34 5.83 10.41
N ASN A 65 -8.33 4.54 10.74
CA ASN A 65 -7.98 3.50 9.77
C ASN A 65 -9.20 3.11 8.91
N CYS A 66 -8.96 2.32 7.87
CA CYS A 66 -10.01 1.90 6.92
C CYS A 66 -11.21 1.23 7.61
N VAL A 67 -11.01 0.53 8.73
CA VAL A 67 -12.09 -0.14 9.48
C VAL A 67 -13.00 0.90 10.13
N GLN A 68 -12.44 1.91 10.78
CA GLN A 68 -13.20 2.98 11.44
C GLN A 68 -14.01 3.78 10.41
N TYR A 69 -13.41 4.12 9.26
CA TYR A 69 -14.11 4.80 8.17
C TYR A 69 -15.33 4.03 7.67
N VAL A 70 -15.19 2.75 7.35
CA VAL A 70 -16.30 1.98 6.76
C VAL A 70 -17.47 1.78 7.74
N TYR A 71 -17.20 1.65 9.04
CA TYR A 71 -18.24 1.58 10.04
C TYR A 71 -18.94 2.93 10.23
N GLY A 72 -18.20 4.03 10.31
CA GLY A 72 -18.76 5.37 10.40
C GLY A 72 -19.70 5.68 9.23
N VAL A 73 -19.25 5.41 8.01
CA VAL A 73 -20.07 5.56 6.79
C VAL A 73 -21.29 4.66 6.83
N GLN A 74 -21.14 3.39 7.21
CA GLN A 74 -22.27 2.47 7.28
C GLN A 74 -23.36 2.94 8.27
N TYR A 75 -22.96 3.50 9.42
CA TYR A 75 -23.92 4.02 10.39
C TYR A 75 -24.73 5.18 9.79
N VAL A 76 -24.06 6.19 9.23
CA VAL A 76 -24.70 7.35 8.62
C VAL A 76 -25.62 6.92 7.47
N MET A 77 -25.12 6.12 6.54
CA MET A 77 -25.88 5.69 5.36
C MET A 77 -27.12 4.90 5.72
N ARG A 78 -27.02 3.96 6.68
CA ARG A 78 -28.14 3.13 7.09
C ARG A 78 -29.18 3.88 7.91
N ASP A 79 -28.76 4.86 8.70
CA ASP A 79 -29.67 5.74 9.40
C ASP A 79 -30.55 6.53 8.42
N LEU A 80 -29.97 6.92 7.30
CA LEU A 80 -30.64 7.59 6.18
C LEU A 80 -31.39 6.62 5.22
N GLY A 81 -31.45 5.33 5.55
CA GLY A 81 -32.13 4.32 4.73
C GLY A 81 -31.35 3.85 3.50
N VAL A 82 -30.10 4.28 3.31
CA VAL A 82 -29.26 3.84 2.20
C VAL A 82 -28.72 2.44 2.48
N PRO A 83 -28.95 1.43 1.61
CA PRO A 83 -28.55 0.04 1.84
C PRO A 83 -27.06 -0.18 1.57
N VAL A 84 -26.23 0.11 2.56
CA VAL A 84 -24.78 -0.02 2.48
C VAL A 84 -24.28 -1.23 3.25
N HIS A 85 -23.33 -1.95 2.67
CA HIS A 85 -22.61 -3.07 3.25
C HIS A 85 -21.15 -2.70 3.54
N ILE A 86 -20.46 -3.55 4.32
CA ILE A 86 -19.01 -3.53 4.47
C ILE A 86 -18.46 -4.76 3.77
N ASP A 87 -17.63 -4.52 2.77
CA ASP A 87 -16.88 -5.53 2.05
C ASP A 87 -15.40 -5.42 2.39
N TYR A 88 -14.68 -6.53 2.32
CA TYR A 88 -13.26 -6.55 2.66
C TYR A 88 -12.51 -7.67 1.98
N THR A 89 -11.23 -7.42 1.73
CA THR A 89 -10.26 -8.47 1.37
C THR A 89 -9.39 -8.81 2.59
N PRO A 90 -9.23 -10.10 2.92
CA PRO A 90 -8.39 -10.50 4.05
C PRO A 90 -6.92 -10.15 3.85
N GLN A 91 -6.46 -10.15 2.59
CA GLN A 91 -5.10 -9.83 2.20
C GLN A 91 -5.06 -9.38 0.74
N TYR A 92 -4.38 -8.26 0.46
CA TYR A 92 -4.02 -7.87 -0.90
C TYR A 92 -2.94 -8.80 -1.47
N GLY A 93 -3.01 -9.03 -2.78
CA GLY A 93 -2.05 -9.87 -3.48
C GLY A 93 -0.71 -9.20 -3.79
N VAL A 94 -0.69 -7.90 -4.07
CA VAL A 94 0.52 -7.18 -4.52
C VAL A 94 1.13 -6.27 -3.46
N ARG A 95 0.56 -6.19 -2.29
CA ARG A 95 1.09 -5.45 -1.13
C ARG A 95 0.65 -6.09 0.19
N GLY A 96 1.34 -5.77 1.27
CA GLY A 96 0.91 -6.13 2.61
C GLY A 96 -0.45 -5.52 2.96
N ASN A 97 -1.10 -6.07 3.99
CA ASN A 97 -2.34 -5.61 4.60
C ASN A 97 -3.65 -6.10 3.96
N ARG A 98 -4.65 -6.17 4.81
CA ARG A 98 -6.08 -6.29 4.51
C ARG A 98 -6.67 -4.92 4.19
N HIS A 99 -7.85 -4.90 3.57
CA HIS A 99 -8.57 -3.65 3.32
C HIS A 99 -10.07 -3.84 3.45
N TYR A 100 -10.72 -2.77 3.91
CA TYR A 100 -12.17 -2.67 4.09
C TYR A 100 -12.69 -1.48 3.30
N TRP A 101 -13.87 -1.63 2.69
CA TRP A 101 -14.57 -0.56 1.98
C TRP A 101 -16.09 -0.72 2.13
N ASN A 102 -16.84 0.26 1.71
CA ASN A 102 -18.29 0.19 1.66
C ASN A 102 -18.77 -0.25 0.27
N SER A 103 -19.98 -0.78 0.23
CA SER A 103 -20.67 -1.14 -1.02
C SER A 103 -22.15 -0.82 -0.90
N VAL A 104 -22.71 -0.02 -1.81
CA VAL A 104 -24.11 0.29 -1.85
C VAL A 104 -24.83 -0.72 -2.74
N LEU A 105 -25.94 -1.30 -2.22
CA LEU A 105 -26.79 -2.21 -2.96
C LEU A 105 -27.79 -1.40 -3.80
N HIS A 106 -27.75 -1.56 -5.10
CA HIS A 106 -28.71 -0.99 -6.03
C HIS A 106 -29.96 -1.85 -6.15
N TYR A 107 -31.11 -1.29 -6.55
CA TYR A 107 -32.38 -2.02 -6.72
C TYR A 107 -32.28 -3.14 -7.79
N THR A 108 -31.32 -3.07 -8.71
CA THR A 108 -31.04 -4.14 -9.68
C THR A 108 -30.35 -5.36 -9.08
N GLY A 109 -30.02 -5.34 -7.78
CA GLY A 109 -29.26 -6.40 -7.11
C GLY A 109 -27.73 -6.28 -7.26
N HIS A 110 -27.23 -5.31 -8.03
CA HIS A 110 -25.80 -5.03 -8.12
C HIS A 110 -25.31 -4.20 -6.95
N SER A 111 -24.09 -4.48 -6.51
CA SER A 111 -23.41 -3.70 -5.48
C SER A 111 -22.36 -2.80 -6.12
N TYR A 112 -22.31 -1.55 -5.68
CA TYR A 112 -21.33 -0.56 -6.14
C TYR A 112 -20.38 -0.22 -5.00
N PRO A 113 -19.09 -0.62 -5.10
CA PRO A 113 -18.10 -0.34 -4.07
C PRO A 113 -17.74 1.14 -4.07
N PHE A 114 -17.42 1.65 -2.87
CA PHE A 114 -16.90 2.98 -2.67
C PHE A 114 -16.06 3.06 -1.39
N GLN A 115 -15.20 4.02 -1.31
CA GLN A 115 -14.49 4.30 -0.09
C GLN A 115 -15.05 5.59 0.49
N GLY A 116 -15.87 5.47 1.50
CA GLY A 116 -16.47 6.62 2.17
C GLY A 116 -15.42 7.65 2.57
N TYR A 117 -15.77 8.93 2.49
CA TYR A 117 -14.89 10.09 2.67
C TYR A 117 -13.78 10.27 1.61
N ASN A 118 -13.67 9.39 0.61
CA ASN A 118 -12.61 9.46 -0.39
C ASN A 118 -13.10 9.34 -1.82
N SER A 119 -13.87 8.29 -2.13
CA SER A 119 -14.43 8.09 -3.47
C SER A 119 -15.91 7.77 -3.41
N GLY A 120 -16.66 8.19 -4.43
CA GLY A 120 -18.06 7.81 -4.60
C GLY A 120 -18.24 6.37 -5.06
N PRO A 121 -19.51 5.88 -5.16
CA PRO A 121 -19.81 4.56 -5.69
C PRO A 121 -19.33 4.42 -7.14
N GLU A 122 -18.66 3.31 -7.43
CA GLU A 122 -18.09 3.00 -8.75
C GLU A 122 -18.49 1.59 -9.19
N ARG A 123 -18.48 1.31 -10.49
CA ARG A 123 -18.80 -0.03 -11.02
C ARG A 123 -17.77 -1.08 -10.66
N SER A 124 -16.55 -0.67 -10.37
CA SER A 124 -15.50 -1.58 -9.95
C SER A 124 -14.52 -0.88 -9.02
N LEU A 125 -14.09 -1.54 -7.96
CA LEU A 125 -12.86 -1.18 -7.29
C LEU A 125 -11.70 -1.44 -8.26
N ASN A 126 -10.75 -0.52 -8.27
CA ASN A 126 -9.55 -0.67 -9.07
C ASN A 126 -8.80 -1.96 -8.64
N PRO A 127 -8.71 -3.01 -9.50
CA PRO A 127 -8.13 -4.30 -9.14
C PRO A 127 -6.60 -4.28 -9.01
N HIS A 128 -5.95 -3.10 -9.10
CA HIS A 128 -4.50 -2.94 -9.12
C HIS A 128 -3.78 -3.49 -7.88
N ASN A 129 -4.52 -3.85 -6.83
CA ASN A 129 -3.94 -4.39 -5.60
C ASN A 129 -3.94 -5.93 -5.53
N GLY A 130 -4.40 -6.63 -6.59
CA GLY A 130 -4.44 -8.08 -6.61
C GLY A 130 -5.41 -8.66 -5.57
N THR A 131 -6.68 -8.32 -5.66
CA THR A 131 -7.72 -8.84 -4.77
C THR A 131 -8.30 -10.11 -5.36
N ILE A 132 -8.09 -11.28 -4.75
CA ILE A 132 -8.65 -12.56 -5.26
C ILE A 132 -9.78 -13.13 -4.40
N LYS A 133 -9.96 -12.63 -3.18
CA LYS A 133 -11.08 -12.96 -2.31
C LYS A 133 -11.68 -11.70 -1.72
N VAL A 134 -13.00 -11.59 -1.79
CA VAL A 134 -13.77 -10.51 -1.20
C VAL A 134 -14.90 -11.10 -0.39
N PHE A 135 -15.00 -10.65 0.85
CA PHE A 135 -16.06 -11.04 1.76
C PHE A 135 -16.90 -9.82 2.15
N ARG A 136 -18.19 -10.06 2.32
CA ARG A 136 -19.16 -9.08 2.81
C ARG A 136 -19.56 -9.42 4.22
N ARG A 137 -19.57 -8.46 5.13
CA ARG A 137 -20.15 -8.62 6.44
C ARG A 137 -21.65 -8.85 6.32
N SER A 138 -22.15 -9.92 6.94
CA SER A 138 -23.54 -10.34 6.91
C SER A 138 -24.16 -10.27 8.31
N TYR A 139 -25.47 -10.09 8.39
CA TYR A 139 -26.25 -10.29 9.61
C TYR A 139 -26.84 -11.70 9.69
N ALA A 140 -26.83 -12.41 8.58
CA ALA A 140 -27.23 -13.81 8.52
C ALA A 140 -25.99 -14.71 8.75
N ARG A 141 -26.17 -15.71 9.58
CA ARG A 141 -25.16 -16.73 9.88
C ARG A 141 -24.94 -17.63 8.66
N ASN A 142 -23.71 -17.74 8.20
CA ASN A 142 -23.34 -18.62 7.10
C ASN A 142 -23.08 -20.04 7.63
N ARG A 143 -24.07 -20.91 7.52
CA ARG A 143 -23.99 -22.29 8.02
C ARG A 143 -22.98 -23.18 7.28
N ARG A 144 -22.47 -22.73 6.13
CA ARG A 144 -21.42 -23.42 5.36
C ARG A 144 -20.02 -22.88 5.66
N TRP A 145 -19.93 -21.93 6.58
CA TRP A 145 -18.65 -21.37 6.98
C TRP A 145 -17.87 -22.37 7.85
N ILE A 146 -16.55 -22.40 7.75
CA ILE A 146 -15.73 -23.41 8.39
C ILE A 146 -15.97 -23.49 9.92
N SER A 147 -16.13 -22.40 10.64
CA SER A 147 -16.43 -22.41 12.07
C SER A 147 -17.77 -23.07 12.44
N GLU A 148 -18.69 -23.20 11.48
CA GLU A 148 -19.96 -23.88 11.67
C GLU A 148 -19.89 -25.38 11.42
N ILE A 149 -18.98 -25.82 10.53
CA ILE A 149 -18.89 -27.21 10.07
C ILE A 149 -17.76 -27.97 10.76
N VAL A 150 -16.74 -27.28 11.27
CA VAL A 150 -15.58 -27.88 11.95
C VAL A 150 -15.69 -27.70 13.45
N LYS A 151 -15.53 -28.82 14.20
CA LYS A 151 -15.56 -28.81 15.68
C LYS A 151 -14.29 -29.38 16.30
N ASP A 152 -13.57 -30.20 15.54
CA ASP A 152 -12.53 -31.08 16.08
C ASP A 152 -11.11 -30.67 15.66
N GLU A 153 -10.97 -29.60 14.87
CA GLU A 153 -9.65 -29.10 14.48
C GLU A 153 -9.57 -27.57 14.65
N PRO A 154 -8.39 -27.03 15.00
CA PRO A 154 -8.18 -25.60 15.11
C PRO A 154 -8.29 -24.94 13.72
N ILE A 155 -8.92 -23.78 13.69
CA ILE A 155 -9.07 -22.96 12.48
C ILE A 155 -8.37 -21.60 12.70
N PRO A 156 -7.86 -20.96 11.62
CA PRO A 156 -7.30 -19.62 11.73
C PRO A 156 -8.34 -18.61 12.29
N PRO A 157 -7.95 -17.70 13.18
CA PRO A 157 -8.87 -16.74 13.83
C PRO A 157 -9.72 -15.93 12.86
N PHE A 158 -9.21 -15.68 11.66
CA PHE A 158 -9.95 -14.99 10.60
C PHE A 158 -11.26 -15.69 10.24
N PHE A 159 -11.34 -17.02 10.35
CA PHE A 159 -12.49 -17.83 9.95
C PHE A 159 -13.45 -18.16 11.09
N GLU A 160 -13.22 -17.68 12.31
CA GLU A 160 -14.09 -17.95 13.46
C GLU A 160 -15.46 -17.30 13.33
N ASN A 161 -15.56 -16.15 12.66
CA ASN A 161 -16.78 -15.39 12.53
C ASN A 161 -17.65 -15.86 11.35
N PRO A 162 -18.82 -16.49 11.57
CA PRO A 162 -19.67 -16.99 10.49
C PRO A 162 -20.60 -15.95 9.86
N PHE A 163 -20.57 -14.69 10.32
CA PHE A 163 -21.40 -13.62 9.78
C PHE A 163 -20.74 -12.98 8.55
N VAL A 164 -20.54 -13.80 7.54
CA VAL A 164 -19.80 -13.43 6.31
C VAL A 164 -20.40 -14.12 5.09
N LYS A 165 -20.37 -13.42 3.96
CA LYS A 165 -20.73 -13.93 2.63
C LYS A 165 -19.56 -13.73 1.68
N ASP A 166 -19.21 -14.74 0.91
CA ASP A 166 -18.26 -14.59 -0.21
C ASP A 166 -18.94 -13.87 -1.37
N VAL A 167 -18.39 -12.72 -1.75
CA VAL A 167 -18.86 -11.88 -2.84
C VAL A 167 -17.79 -11.62 -3.90
N SER A 168 -16.76 -12.46 -3.94
CA SER A 168 -15.62 -12.30 -4.86
C SER A 168 -16.06 -12.18 -6.32
N HIS A 169 -17.10 -12.90 -6.73
CA HIS A 169 -17.67 -12.88 -8.09
C HIS A 169 -18.37 -11.54 -8.44
N GLU A 170 -18.73 -10.73 -7.46
CA GLU A 170 -19.29 -9.39 -7.70
C GLU A 170 -18.18 -8.38 -8.12
N TYR A 171 -16.92 -8.69 -7.84
CA TYR A 171 -15.76 -7.81 -8.08
C TYR A 171 -14.92 -8.21 -9.29
N GLN A 172 -14.89 -9.49 -9.62
CA GLN A 172 -14.05 -10.02 -10.68
C GLN A 172 -14.53 -11.39 -11.17
N ARG A 173 -14.01 -11.81 -12.31
CA ARG A 173 -14.19 -13.18 -12.75
C ARG A 173 -13.49 -14.12 -11.78
N THR A 174 -14.20 -15.16 -11.33
CA THR A 174 -13.72 -16.15 -10.37
C THR A 174 -13.82 -17.55 -10.91
N PHE A 175 -13.07 -18.48 -10.30
CA PHE A 175 -12.99 -19.88 -10.68
C PHE A 175 -12.98 -20.76 -9.43
N ASN A 176 -13.46 -22.00 -9.58
CA ASN A 176 -13.20 -23.05 -8.62
C ASN A 176 -11.89 -23.72 -9.04
N ILE A 177 -10.92 -23.72 -8.14
CA ILE A 177 -9.58 -24.24 -8.41
C ILE A 177 -9.31 -25.49 -7.59
N HIS A 178 -8.64 -26.46 -8.22
CA HIS A 178 -8.26 -27.72 -7.60
C HIS A 178 -6.73 -27.74 -7.45
N ILE A 179 -6.26 -27.83 -6.23
CA ILE A 179 -4.83 -27.80 -5.90
C ILE A 179 -4.40 -29.12 -5.34
N HIS A 180 -3.42 -29.74 -5.98
CA HIS A 180 -2.79 -30.96 -5.50
C HIS A 180 -1.88 -30.65 -4.31
N LEU A 181 -2.09 -31.36 -3.20
CA LEU A 181 -1.27 -31.28 -2.00
C LEU A 181 -0.09 -32.27 -2.16
N THR A 182 1.13 -31.78 -2.00
CA THR A 182 2.36 -32.55 -2.27
C THR A 182 2.72 -33.47 -1.12
N HIS A 183 2.16 -33.24 0.06
CA HIS A 183 2.31 -34.09 1.24
C HIS A 183 1.08 -33.99 2.14
N GLU A 184 0.87 -35.03 2.92
CA GLU A 184 -0.18 -35.05 3.93
C GLU A 184 0.20 -34.19 5.13
N SER A 185 -0.80 -33.71 5.85
CA SER A 185 -0.58 -33.08 7.13
C SER A 185 -0.07 -34.08 8.18
N THR A 186 0.86 -33.66 9.01
CA THR A 186 1.32 -34.46 10.19
C THR A 186 0.19 -34.73 11.18
N GLU A 187 -0.84 -33.91 11.17
CA GLU A 187 -2.07 -34.09 11.93
C GLU A 187 -3.21 -34.27 10.92
N LYS A 188 -4.13 -35.20 11.17
CA LYS A 188 -5.28 -35.40 10.27
C LYS A 188 -6.10 -34.12 10.19
N ARG A 189 -6.06 -33.46 9.01
CA ARG A 189 -6.81 -32.24 8.72
C ARG A 189 -7.85 -32.53 7.64
N LYS A 190 -9.05 -31.99 7.81
CA LYS A 190 -10.13 -32.06 6.82
C LYS A 190 -10.07 -30.89 5.86
N PHE A 191 -9.42 -29.81 6.27
CA PHE A 191 -9.36 -28.56 5.50
C PHE A 191 -7.92 -28.12 5.25
N ALA A 192 -7.72 -27.55 4.07
CA ALA A 192 -6.52 -26.77 3.75
C ALA A 192 -6.92 -25.33 3.41
N TYR A 193 -5.96 -24.43 3.49
CA TYR A 193 -6.17 -23.00 3.34
C TYR A 193 -5.45 -22.48 2.10
N LEU A 194 -6.18 -21.68 1.30
CA LEU A 194 -5.56 -20.83 0.27
C LEU A 194 -4.91 -19.65 0.97
N CYS A 195 -3.63 -19.44 0.70
CA CYS A 195 -2.86 -18.40 1.39
C CYS A 195 -2.25 -17.42 0.40
N ALA A 196 -2.31 -16.13 0.73
CA ALA A 196 -1.60 -15.05 0.07
C ALA A 196 -0.42 -14.57 0.93
N PHE A 197 0.60 -14.00 0.31
CA PHE A 197 1.79 -13.55 1.03
C PHE A 197 1.61 -12.15 1.61
N ASN A 198 1.93 -11.99 2.90
CA ASN A 198 1.88 -10.71 3.60
C ASN A 198 3.26 -10.39 4.18
N ASN A 199 4.05 -9.62 3.45
CA ASN A 199 5.40 -9.20 3.82
C ASN A 199 6.37 -10.36 4.17
N GLU A 200 6.17 -11.05 5.29
CA GLU A 200 7.10 -12.08 5.78
C GLU A 200 6.47 -13.46 5.89
N LYS A 201 5.15 -13.58 5.71
CA LYS A 201 4.45 -14.85 5.93
C LYS A 201 3.27 -15.06 5.01
N TRP A 202 2.88 -16.30 4.88
CA TRP A 202 1.64 -16.72 4.24
C TRP A 202 0.46 -16.48 5.18
N VAL A 203 -0.59 -15.85 4.69
CA VAL A 203 -1.83 -15.55 5.43
C VAL A 203 -2.98 -16.28 4.79
N PRO A 204 -3.78 -17.05 5.55
CA PRO A 204 -4.93 -17.75 5.01
C PRO A 204 -6.03 -16.76 4.60
N ILE A 205 -6.51 -16.89 3.36
CA ILE A 205 -7.55 -16.02 2.78
C ILE A 205 -8.81 -16.76 2.37
N HIS A 206 -8.76 -18.08 2.27
CA HIS A 206 -9.89 -18.95 2.00
C HIS A 206 -9.59 -20.36 2.53
N PHE A 207 -10.62 -21.20 2.62
CA PHE A 207 -10.50 -22.60 3.02
C PHE A 207 -11.16 -23.50 1.98
N GLY A 208 -10.75 -24.76 1.95
CA GLY A 208 -11.35 -25.79 1.11
C GLY A 208 -11.26 -27.16 1.79
N GLU A 209 -12.24 -28.01 1.52
CA GLU A 209 -12.24 -29.39 2.01
C GLU A 209 -11.25 -30.23 1.20
N ILE A 210 -10.54 -31.11 1.90
CA ILE A 210 -9.56 -32.01 1.31
C ILE A 210 -10.28 -33.29 0.90
N SER A 211 -10.12 -33.67 -0.36
CA SER A 211 -10.53 -34.99 -0.89
C SER A 211 -9.30 -35.67 -1.44
N GLU A 212 -8.91 -36.79 -0.84
CA GLU A 212 -7.65 -37.47 -1.13
C GLU A 212 -6.45 -36.48 -0.98
N ASN A 213 -5.69 -36.26 -2.04
CA ASN A 213 -4.56 -35.35 -2.08
C ASN A 213 -4.88 -34.04 -2.82
N THR A 214 -6.15 -33.65 -2.88
CA THR A 214 -6.59 -32.44 -3.57
C THR A 214 -7.50 -31.60 -2.69
N VAL A 215 -7.28 -30.28 -2.70
CA VAL A 215 -8.19 -29.33 -2.08
C VAL A 215 -8.86 -28.49 -3.14
N THR A 216 -10.15 -28.25 -2.98
CA THR A 216 -10.93 -27.35 -3.85
C THR A 216 -11.18 -26.03 -3.17
N PHE A 217 -10.75 -24.94 -3.81
CA PHE A 217 -11.08 -23.58 -3.37
C PHE A 217 -12.09 -22.96 -4.34
N GLU A 218 -13.23 -22.54 -3.81
CA GLU A 218 -14.31 -21.99 -4.62
C GLU A 218 -14.18 -20.48 -4.81
N ASN A 219 -14.67 -19.99 -5.95
CA ASN A 219 -14.90 -18.58 -6.19
C ASN A 219 -13.62 -17.72 -6.03
N VAL A 220 -12.51 -18.16 -6.58
CA VAL A 220 -11.18 -17.53 -6.45
C VAL A 220 -10.86 -16.70 -7.69
N GLY A 221 -10.41 -15.47 -7.48
CA GLY A 221 -9.92 -14.57 -8.54
C GLY A 221 -8.52 -14.93 -9.02
N THR A 222 -7.95 -14.10 -9.88
CA THR A 222 -6.66 -14.34 -10.53
C THR A 222 -5.65 -13.24 -10.20
N GLY A 223 -4.37 -13.45 -10.54
CA GLY A 223 -3.36 -12.39 -10.61
C GLY A 223 -2.39 -12.28 -9.45
N ILE A 224 -2.48 -13.16 -8.42
CA ILE A 224 -1.50 -13.21 -7.33
C ILE A 224 -0.88 -14.58 -7.17
N ALA A 225 0.27 -14.64 -6.50
CA ALA A 225 0.87 -15.91 -6.09
C ALA A 225 0.25 -16.39 -4.78
N CYS A 226 -0.09 -17.69 -4.75
CA CYS A 226 -0.70 -18.37 -3.62
C CYS A 226 0.03 -19.68 -3.31
N ILE A 227 -0.23 -20.21 -2.12
CA ILE A 227 0.00 -21.61 -1.77
C ILE A 227 -1.29 -22.23 -1.21
N ALA A 228 -1.39 -23.55 -1.23
CA ALA A 228 -2.23 -24.29 -0.31
C ALA A 228 -1.39 -24.68 0.91
N GLY A 229 -1.96 -24.56 2.11
CA GLY A 229 -1.25 -24.89 3.35
C GLY A 229 -2.19 -25.40 4.44
N TYR A 230 -1.62 -26.04 5.44
CA TYR A 230 -2.31 -26.50 6.63
C TYR A 230 -2.17 -25.46 7.77
N TRP A 231 -3.17 -25.39 8.64
CA TRP A 231 -3.09 -24.62 9.86
C TRP A 231 -2.64 -25.51 11.01
N ILE A 232 -1.40 -25.34 11.47
CA ILE A 232 -0.77 -26.16 12.49
C ILE A 232 -0.03 -25.22 13.46
N ASN A 233 -0.28 -25.35 14.77
CA ASN A 233 0.37 -24.55 15.82
C ASN A 233 0.33 -23.04 15.55
N ASP A 234 -0.85 -22.53 15.13
CA ASP A 234 -1.11 -21.13 14.81
C ASP A 234 -0.28 -20.55 13.64
N GLU A 235 0.21 -21.43 12.76
CA GLU A 235 0.97 -21.07 11.59
C GLU A 235 0.49 -21.82 10.33
N ILE A 236 0.80 -21.25 9.15
CA ILE A 236 0.60 -21.92 7.87
C ILE A 236 1.83 -22.77 7.54
N VAL A 237 1.63 -24.06 7.47
CA VAL A 237 2.59 -25.03 6.92
C VAL A 237 2.26 -25.23 5.45
N PRO A 238 3.14 -24.84 4.50
CA PRO A 238 2.92 -25.06 3.07
C PRO A 238 2.65 -26.53 2.76
N ALA A 239 1.71 -26.77 1.84
CA ALA A 239 1.32 -28.12 1.38
C ALA A 239 1.29 -28.24 -0.14
N SER A 240 1.67 -27.18 -0.84
CA SER A 240 1.81 -27.17 -2.31
C SER A 240 2.97 -26.28 -2.73
N TYR A 241 3.48 -26.50 -3.94
CA TYR A 241 4.30 -25.49 -4.60
C TYR A 241 3.52 -24.17 -4.70
N PRO A 242 4.20 -23.00 -4.64
CA PRO A 242 3.57 -21.74 -5.00
C PRO A 242 2.99 -21.80 -6.41
N PHE A 243 1.85 -21.13 -6.62
CA PHE A 243 1.19 -21.10 -7.93
C PHE A 243 0.54 -19.76 -8.22
N LEU A 244 0.39 -19.47 -9.51
CA LEU A 244 -0.41 -18.36 -10.04
C LEU A 244 -1.71 -18.93 -10.62
N ILE A 245 -2.83 -18.27 -10.42
CA ILE A 245 -4.09 -18.62 -11.08
C ILE A 245 -4.13 -17.92 -12.42
N THR A 246 -4.14 -18.67 -13.51
CA THR A 246 -4.19 -18.12 -14.88
C THR A 246 -5.53 -17.47 -15.18
N SER A 247 -5.62 -16.68 -16.24
CA SER A 247 -6.86 -16.08 -16.71
C SER A 247 -7.97 -17.09 -17.08
N THR A 248 -7.63 -18.37 -17.21
CA THR A 248 -8.56 -19.48 -17.45
C THR A 248 -8.91 -20.27 -16.19
N GLY A 249 -8.43 -19.86 -15.01
CA GLY A 249 -8.67 -20.52 -13.73
C GLY A 249 -7.78 -21.73 -13.45
N LYS A 250 -6.78 -22.01 -14.30
CA LYS A 250 -5.85 -23.12 -14.06
C LYS A 250 -4.68 -22.69 -13.20
N PRO A 251 -4.24 -23.48 -12.21
CA PRO A 251 -3.04 -23.21 -11.46
C PRO A 251 -1.79 -23.40 -12.32
N HIS A 252 -0.92 -22.40 -12.35
CA HIS A 252 0.42 -22.46 -12.91
C HIS A 252 1.42 -22.54 -11.77
N TYR A 253 2.01 -23.71 -11.53
CA TYR A 253 2.94 -23.93 -10.42
C TYR A 253 4.31 -23.34 -10.71
N LEU A 254 4.85 -22.61 -9.73
CA LEU A 254 6.19 -22.03 -9.75
C LEU A 254 7.15 -23.03 -9.09
N ARG A 255 7.71 -23.94 -9.92
CA ARG A 255 8.63 -24.97 -9.47
C ARG A 255 10.05 -24.58 -9.87
N PRO A 256 10.95 -24.33 -8.91
CA PRO A 256 12.33 -23.98 -9.22
C PRO A 256 13.03 -25.10 -10.01
N ASP A 257 13.52 -24.78 -11.19
CA ASP A 257 14.35 -25.70 -11.99
C ASP A 257 15.83 -25.51 -11.66
N LYS A 258 16.35 -26.41 -10.82
CA LYS A 258 17.77 -26.34 -10.38
C LYS A 258 18.77 -26.70 -11.49
N LYS A 259 18.31 -27.25 -12.64
CA LYS A 259 19.19 -27.57 -13.78
C LYS A 259 19.45 -26.35 -14.67
N GLN A 260 18.58 -25.36 -14.62
CA GLN A 260 18.71 -24.12 -15.35
C GLN A 260 18.80 -22.96 -14.36
N THR A 261 19.83 -22.16 -14.51
CA THR A 261 20.08 -21.02 -13.63
C THR A 261 20.18 -19.71 -14.39
N GLN A 262 20.00 -18.63 -13.68
CA GLN A 262 20.07 -17.25 -14.19
C GLN A 262 20.68 -16.33 -13.15
N THR A 263 21.10 -15.13 -13.56
CA THR A 263 21.50 -14.04 -12.65
C THR A 263 20.31 -13.12 -12.44
N LEU A 264 19.98 -12.82 -11.18
CA LEU A 264 18.96 -11.83 -10.82
C LEU A 264 19.64 -10.54 -10.38
N ARG A 265 19.38 -9.44 -11.09
CA ARG A 265 19.69 -8.09 -10.63
C ARG A 265 18.49 -7.44 -9.99
N LEU A 266 18.58 -7.16 -8.71
CA LEU A 266 17.52 -6.61 -7.89
C LEU A 266 17.86 -5.17 -7.48
N LYS A 267 16.90 -4.25 -7.65
CA LYS A 267 17.03 -2.84 -7.28
C LYS A 267 16.08 -2.44 -6.15
N ARG A 268 15.04 -3.24 -5.93
CA ARG A 268 14.00 -3.00 -4.91
C ARG A 268 13.52 -4.32 -4.32
N LYS A 269 13.06 -4.27 -3.07
CA LYS A 269 12.47 -5.41 -2.35
C LYS A 269 10.93 -5.38 -2.31
N TYR A 270 10.32 -4.30 -2.81
CA TYR A 270 8.88 -4.05 -2.81
C TYR A 270 8.46 -3.30 -4.08
N PRO A 271 7.21 -3.45 -4.57
CA PRO A 271 6.72 -2.73 -5.74
C PRO A 271 6.83 -1.21 -5.56
N LEU A 272 7.21 -0.51 -6.62
CA LEU A 272 7.20 0.96 -6.61
C LEU A 272 5.75 1.45 -6.58
N VAL A 273 5.39 2.14 -5.51
CA VAL A 273 4.05 2.72 -5.36
C VAL A 273 3.96 4.07 -6.06
N ASN A 274 2.79 4.36 -6.65
CA ASN A 274 2.60 5.56 -7.49
C ASN A 274 2.89 6.89 -6.78
N TRP A 275 2.66 6.99 -5.47
CA TRP A 275 2.91 8.24 -4.76
C TRP A 275 4.41 8.56 -4.67
N VAL A 276 5.28 7.55 -4.52
CA VAL A 276 6.74 7.71 -4.49
C VAL A 276 7.24 8.26 -5.82
N ASN A 277 6.80 7.64 -6.93
CA ASN A 277 7.18 8.11 -8.26
C ASN A 277 6.70 9.54 -8.51
N ARG A 278 5.43 9.83 -8.20
CA ARG A 278 4.87 11.19 -8.34
C ARG A 278 5.59 12.23 -7.48
N ASN A 279 6.07 11.84 -6.29
CA ASN A 279 6.81 12.78 -5.44
C ASN A 279 8.20 13.10 -6.04
N SER A 280 8.88 12.11 -6.60
CA SER A 280 10.14 12.32 -7.33
C SER A 280 9.95 13.20 -8.57
N ASP A 281 8.89 12.99 -9.35
CA ASP A 281 8.58 13.78 -10.55
C ASP A 281 8.37 15.28 -10.23
N LYS A 282 7.93 15.61 -9.04
CA LYS A 282 7.68 17.01 -8.64
C LYS A 282 8.96 17.83 -8.45
N MET A 283 10.09 17.17 -8.25
CA MET A 283 11.41 17.84 -8.14
C MET A 283 11.98 18.22 -9.50
N VAL A 284 11.54 17.59 -10.59
CA VAL A 284 12.01 17.91 -11.94
C VAL A 284 11.59 19.32 -12.33
N GLY A 285 12.57 20.13 -12.76
CA GLY A 285 12.37 21.55 -13.07
C GLY A 285 12.60 22.49 -11.89
N ALA A 286 12.98 21.96 -10.71
CA ALA A 286 13.35 22.80 -9.58
C ALA A 286 14.60 23.62 -9.89
N LYS A 287 14.56 24.94 -9.62
CA LYS A 287 15.66 25.88 -9.88
C LYS A 287 16.53 26.04 -8.64
N ILE A 288 17.83 26.06 -8.85
CA ILE A 288 18.82 26.32 -7.82
C ILE A 288 19.28 27.76 -7.95
N GLU A 289 19.09 28.53 -6.89
CA GLU A 289 19.52 29.94 -6.82
C GLU A 289 20.46 30.18 -5.65
N ALA A 290 21.30 31.17 -5.81
CA ALA A 290 22.26 31.60 -4.81
C ALA A 290 22.17 33.13 -4.58
N SER A 291 22.48 33.56 -3.35
CA SER A 291 22.48 35.00 -2.97
C SER A 291 23.44 35.27 -1.81
N HIS A 292 23.81 36.52 -1.68
CA HIS A 292 24.47 37.04 -0.48
C HIS A 292 23.48 37.50 0.61
N LEU A 293 22.19 37.59 0.27
CA LEU A 293 21.12 38.05 1.16
C LEU A 293 20.09 36.94 1.40
N PRO A 294 19.55 36.81 2.61
CA PRO A 294 18.53 35.80 2.93
C PRO A 294 17.18 36.04 2.22
N SER A 295 16.95 37.27 1.73
CA SER A 295 15.78 37.61 0.92
C SER A 295 15.85 37.06 -0.52
N PHE A 296 17.02 36.65 -0.99
CA PHE A 296 17.29 36.29 -2.38
C PHE A 296 16.95 37.42 -3.37
N ILE A 297 17.11 38.69 -2.93
CA ILE A 297 16.94 39.87 -3.76
C ILE A 297 18.21 40.75 -3.62
N PRO A 298 19.12 40.73 -4.62
CA PRO A 298 19.10 39.91 -5.84
C PRO A 298 19.47 38.44 -5.61
N SER A 299 19.07 37.55 -6.54
CA SER A 299 19.53 36.17 -6.62
C SER A 299 20.11 35.86 -8.01
N VAL A 300 20.91 34.82 -8.08
CA VAL A 300 21.44 34.26 -9.35
C VAL A 300 20.91 32.84 -9.50
N GLU A 301 20.24 32.57 -10.63
CA GLU A 301 19.90 31.18 -11.01
C GLU A 301 21.20 30.48 -11.47
N VAL A 302 21.53 29.40 -10.78
CA VAL A 302 22.79 28.68 -10.96
C VAL A 302 22.60 27.43 -11.83
N SER A 303 21.49 26.73 -11.61
CA SER A 303 21.20 25.48 -12.30
C SER A 303 19.73 25.07 -12.12
N THR A 304 19.31 24.03 -12.84
CA THR A 304 17.95 23.45 -12.76
C THR A 304 18.07 21.93 -12.68
N LEU A 305 17.29 21.30 -11.78
CA LEU A 305 17.20 19.85 -11.67
C LEU A 305 16.46 19.30 -12.88
N SER A 306 17.15 18.61 -13.78
CA SER A 306 16.58 18.06 -15.03
C SER A 306 16.20 16.60 -14.93
N GLU A 307 16.73 15.87 -13.95
CA GLU A 307 16.55 14.42 -13.83
C GLU A 307 15.65 14.04 -12.66
N ASN A 308 14.92 12.93 -12.83
CA ASN A 308 14.12 12.33 -11.78
C ASN A 308 15.02 11.46 -10.89
N ALA A 309 14.91 11.62 -9.58
CA ALA A 309 15.63 10.80 -8.59
C ALA A 309 15.12 9.34 -8.50
N TYR A 310 14.00 9.00 -9.13
CA TYR A 310 13.40 7.64 -9.15
C TYR A 310 13.34 6.95 -7.78
N SER A 311 12.90 7.68 -6.76
CA SER A 311 12.79 7.18 -5.38
C SER A 311 14.13 6.85 -4.70
N ASN A 312 15.24 7.33 -5.20
CA ASN A 312 16.57 7.12 -4.63
C ASN A 312 17.30 8.46 -4.46
N TYR A 313 18.47 8.42 -3.82
CA TYR A 313 19.35 9.58 -3.82
C TYR A 313 19.76 9.94 -5.23
N ALA A 314 19.82 11.24 -5.50
CA ALA A 314 20.32 11.80 -6.74
C ALA A 314 21.38 12.88 -6.45
N ASP A 315 22.42 12.90 -7.26
CA ASP A 315 23.43 13.94 -7.27
C ASP A 315 23.18 14.91 -8.42
N HIS A 316 23.11 16.18 -8.10
CA HIS A 316 23.07 17.25 -9.08
C HIS A 316 24.35 18.06 -9.01
N PHE A 317 25.14 18.01 -10.09
CA PHE A 317 26.43 18.69 -10.18
C PHE A 317 26.27 20.12 -10.68
N ILE A 318 26.97 21.03 -10.04
CA ILE A 318 26.93 22.48 -10.30
C ILE A 318 28.33 22.93 -10.71
N SER A 319 28.41 23.58 -11.85
CA SER A 319 29.64 24.21 -12.33
C SER A 319 29.50 25.73 -12.21
N HIS A 320 29.65 26.25 -10.98
CA HIS A 320 29.58 27.68 -10.72
C HIS A 320 30.70 28.15 -9.78
N PRO A 321 31.58 29.08 -10.22
CA PRO A 321 32.81 29.41 -9.49
C PRO A 321 32.60 30.35 -8.31
N HIS A 322 31.46 31.04 -8.24
CA HIS A 322 31.24 32.08 -7.23
C HIS A 322 30.74 31.48 -5.89
N LYS A 323 31.10 32.17 -4.81
CA LYS A 323 30.75 31.81 -3.44
C LYS A 323 29.58 32.65 -2.97
N TYR A 324 28.55 31.97 -2.45
CA TYR A 324 27.39 32.63 -1.82
C TYR A 324 27.15 32.06 -0.45
N ARG A 325 26.55 32.85 0.45
CA ARG A 325 26.18 32.40 1.78
C ARG A 325 24.84 31.64 1.77
N TYR A 326 23.89 32.07 0.95
CA TYR A 326 22.54 31.51 0.90
C TYR A 326 22.32 30.79 -0.42
N TRP A 327 21.80 29.57 -0.32
CA TRP A 327 21.44 28.74 -1.48
C TRP A 327 20.04 28.26 -1.29
N ARG A 328 19.19 28.30 -2.33
CA ARG A 328 17.82 27.77 -2.30
C ARG A 328 17.49 26.91 -3.49
N ILE A 329 16.50 26.03 -3.29
CA ILE A 329 15.85 25.24 -4.34
C ILE A 329 14.40 25.74 -4.42
N LEU A 330 14.04 26.32 -5.58
CA LEU A 330 12.66 26.70 -5.90
C LEU A 330 11.95 25.47 -6.45
N ILE A 331 10.88 25.09 -5.78
CA ILE A 331 10.14 23.88 -6.07
C ILE A 331 8.96 24.21 -7.01
N PRO A 332 8.88 23.59 -8.21
CA PRO A 332 7.83 23.91 -9.18
C PRO A 332 6.44 23.42 -8.75
N ARG A 333 6.38 22.43 -7.86
CA ARG A 333 5.14 21.82 -7.35
C ARG A 333 5.33 21.37 -5.92
N LYS A 334 4.28 21.46 -5.09
CA LYS A 334 4.28 20.97 -3.72
C LYS A 334 4.83 19.55 -3.63
N THR A 335 5.93 19.36 -2.89
CA THR A 335 6.64 18.08 -2.72
C THR A 335 7.13 17.91 -1.29
N SER A 336 7.51 16.69 -0.94
CA SER A 336 8.17 16.34 0.32
C SER A 336 9.60 15.92 0.04
N ILE A 337 10.57 16.54 0.71
CA ILE A 337 12.00 16.24 0.59
C ILE A 337 12.43 15.55 1.88
N ALA A 338 13.01 14.35 1.75
CA ALA A 338 13.54 13.59 2.88
C ALA A 338 14.96 14.04 3.23
N GLU A 339 15.82 14.22 2.23
CA GLU A 339 17.21 14.60 2.47
C GLU A 339 17.67 15.66 1.47
N LEU A 340 18.52 16.57 1.95
CA LEU A 340 19.09 17.65 1.17
C LEU A 340 20.45 18.04 1.72
N GLU A 341 21.51 17.73 0.99
CA GLU A 341 22.90 18.00 1.38
C GLU A 341 23.63 18.78 0.30
N PHE A 342 24.49 19.72 0.72
CA PHE A 342 25.26 20.59 -0.16
C PHE A 342 26.76 20.32 0.03
N PHE A 343 27.49 20.19 -1.07
CA PHE A 343 28.92 19.85 -1.07
C PHE A 343 29.74 20.90 -1.84
N SER A 344 30.95 21.15 -1.38
CA SER A 344 31.94 22.02 -2.04
C SER A 344 33.10 21.23 -2.62
N GLY A 345 33.52 21.55 -3.81
CA GLY A 345 34.61 20.85 -4.47
C GLY A 345 34.40 19.35 -4.58
N ASN A 346 35.38 18.56 -4.17
CA ASN A 346 35.34 17.09 -4.12
C ASN A 346 35.08 16.56 -2.70
N ASP A 347 34.52 17.39 -1.82
CA ASP A 347 34.30 17.00 -0.44
C ASP A 347 33.31 15.83 -0.35
N THR A 348 33.56 14.92 0.59
CA THR A 348 32.70 13.80 0.93
C THR A 348 31.78 14.10 2.13
N VAL A 349 32.07 15.21 2.84
CA VAL A 349 31.28 15.68 3.98
C VAL A 349 30.44 16.87 3.55
N PRO A 350 29.13 16.86 3.79
CA PRO A 350 28.27 17.98 3.43
C PRO A 350 28.58 19.23 4.25
N LEU A 351 28.40 20.39 3.63
CA LEU A 351 28.50 21.67 4.29
C LEU A 351 27.41 21.80 5.37
N LYS A 352 27.79 22.29 6.53
CA LYS A 352 26.86 22.56 7.63
C LYS A 352 26.20 23.92 7.44
N GLY A 353 24.93 24.00 7.75
CA GLY A 353 24.16 25.24 7.67
C GLY A 353 22.79 25.10 8.34
N ASN A 354 22.06 26.20 8.37
CA ASN A 354 20.70 26.25 8.93
C ASN A 354 19.69 26.26 7.78
N PHE A 355 18.82 25.26 7.74
CA PHE A 355 17.72 25.25 6.78
C PHE A 355 16.62 26.24 7.18
N PHE A 356 16.08 26.90 6.18
CA PHE A 356 14.90 27.76 6.29
C PHE A 356 14.10 27.72 4.99
N ALA A 357 12.88 28.21 4.99
CA ALA A 357 11.99 28.13 3.84
C ALA A 357 11.23 29.44 3.61
N SER A 358 10.46 29.47 2.55
CA SER A 358 9.53 30.56 2.27
C SER A 358 8.63 30.83 3.48
N PRO A 359 8.33 32.10 3.79
CA PRO A 359 7.38 32.46 4.85
C PRO A 359 5.98 31.85 4.68
N LYS A 360 5.66 31.36 3.48
CA LYS A 360 4.40 30.66 3.19
C LYS A 360 4.37 29.22 3.75
N GLU A 361 5.52 28.65 4.09
CA GLU A 361 5.65 27.25 4.55
C GLU A 361 5.36 27.14 6.06
N LYS A 362 4.09 27.09 6.40
CA LYS A 362 3.66 26.92 7.80
C LYS A 362 4.11 25.55 8.33
N GLY A 363 4.80 25.53 9.48
CA GLY A 363 5.27 24.31 10.14
C GLY A 363 6.59 23.74 9.60
N PHE A 364 7.31 24.47 8.74
CA PHE A 364 8.63 24.03 8.26
C PHE A 364 9.67 23.94 9.38
N GLU A 365 9.69 24.90 10.31
CA GLU A 365 10.62 24.93 11.45
C GLU A 365 10.61 23.66 12.30
N GLN A 366 9.43 23.02 12.46
CA GLN A 366 9.27 21.77 13.20
C GLN A 366 9.76 20.55 12.41
N LYS A 367 9.87 20.68 11.09
CA LYS A 367 10.19 19.55 10.18
C LYS A 367 11.55 19.69 9.49
N LYS A 368 12.22 20.83 9.57
CA LYS A 368 13.47 21.08 8.83
C LYS A 368 14.61 20.14 9.19
N ALA A 369 14.61 19.56 10.40
CA ALA A 369 15.60 18.56 10.80
C ALA A 369 15.56 17.31 9.91
N ALA A 370 14.41 16.99 9.37
CA ALA A 370 14.23 15.89 8.44
C ALA A 370 15.07 16.00 7.16
N LEU A 371 15.52 17.20 6.78
CA LEU A 371 16.34 17.38 5.58
C LEU A 371 17.79 16.86 5.74
N SER A 372 18.20 16.48 6.96
CA SER A 372 19.58 16.04 7.23
C SER A 372 19.68 15.03 8.39
N ASP A 373 18.60 14.37 8.75
CA ASP A 373 18.56 13.38 9.85
C ASP A 373 18.94 11.95 9.39
N ARG A 374 19.10 11.75 8.08
CA ARG A 374 19.38 10.46 7.43
C ARG A 374 18.27 9.43 7.59
N ASP A 375 17.06 9.86 7.93
CA ASP A 375 15.87 9.01 7.91
C ASP A 375 15.03 9.30 6.65
N LYS A 376 15.14 8.44 5.66
CA LYS A 376 14.45 8.55 4.36
C LYS A 376 12.93 8.59 4.45
N LEU A 377 12.35 8.38 5.63
CA LEU A 377 10.90 8.33 5.87
C LEU A 377 10.37 9.56 6.57
N THR A 378 11.25 10.38 7.12
CA THR A 378 10.94 11.73 7.56
C THR A 378 11.05 12.70 6.39
N SER A 379 10.39 13.84 6.45
CA SER A 379 10.47 14.83 5.38
C SER A 379 10.02 16.22 5.81
N ALA A 380 10.55 17.22 5.15
CA ALA A 380 10.00 18.58 5.13
C ALA A 380 9.18 18.76 3.84
N GLU A 381 7.92 19.19 3.99
CA GLU A 381 7.06 19.50 2.84
C GLU A 381 7.27 20.98 2.45
N THR A 382 7.39 21.25 1.16
CA THR A 382 7.50 22.59 0.60
C THR A 382 6.74 22.74 -0.72
N GLN A 383 6.19 23.91 -0.97
CA GLN A 383 5.48 24.28 -2.20
C GLN A 383 6.05 25.50 -2.91
N ASP A 384 7.04 26.17 -2.30
CA ASP A 384 7.66 27.39 -2.85
C ASP A 384 9.17 27.18 -2.96
N TRP A 385 9.90 27.31 -1.85
CA TRP A 385 11.33 27.07 -1.83
C TRP A 385 11.85 26.66 -0.44
N VAL A 386 12.96 25.95 -0.43
CA VAL A 386 13.75 25.63 0.75
C VAL A 386 15.19 26.11 0.52
N ALA A 387 15.80 26.65 1.57
CA ALA A 387 17.13 27.25 1.53
C ALA A 387 18.01 26.81 2.69
N ILE A 388 19.32 26.99 2.51
CA ILE A 388 20.33 26.81 3.54
C ILE A 388 21.12 28.11 3.73
N ASP A 389 21.34 28.52 4.98
CA ASP A 389 22.32 29.53 5.38
C ASP A 389 23.61 28.83 5.80
N LEU A 390 24.65 28.97 5.05
CA LEU A 390 25.97 28.37 5.32
C LEU A 390 26.78 29.15 6.36
N GLY A 391 26.28 30.31 6.83
CA GLY A 391 26.99 31.19 7.74
C GLY A 391 28.10 32.01 7.08
N VAL A 392 28.85 31.40 6.17
CA VAL A 392 29.91 32.01 5.36
C VAL A 392 29.71 31.70 3.88
N PRO A 393 30.19 32.60 2.97
CA PRO A 393 30.11 32.32 1.54
C PRO A 393 30.92 31.07 1.12
N ALA A 394 30.24 30.10 0.46
CA ALA A 394 30.86 28.91 -0.11
C ALA A 394 30.37 28.68 -1.55
N SER A 395 31.21 28.03 -2.37
CA SER A 395 30.81 27.52 -3.68
C SER A 395 30.21 26.13 -3.50
N ILE A 396 29.10 25.87 -4.18
CA ILE A 396 28.50 24.52 -4.21
C ILE A 396 28.86 23.86 -5.52
N SER A 397 29.41 22.66 -5.44
CA SER A 397 29.74 21.82 -6.61
C SER A 397 28.74 20.70 -6.83
N ARG A 398 28.03 20.28 -5.76
CA ARG A 398 27.09 19.16 -5.81
C ARG A 398 25.98 19.34 -4.77
N ILE A 399 24.77 19.05 -5.17
CA ILE A 399 23.63 18.88 -4.28
C ILE A 399 23.24 17.40 -4.32
N HIS A 400 23.23 16.78 -3.16
CA HIS A 400 22.76 15.42 -2.95
C HIS A 400 21.37 15.49 -2.32
N TYR A 401 20.37 14.90 -2.95
CA TYR A 401 19.00 15.05 -2.48
C TYR A 401 18.19 13.76 -2.62
N LEU A 402 17.18 13.62 -1.78
CA LEU A 402 16.22 12.52 -1.79
C LEU A 402 14.81 13.08 -1.62
N PRO A 403 13.93 12.99 -2.62
CA PRO A 403 12.49 13.14 -2.39
C PRO A 403 11.98 12.08 -1.43
N LEU A 404 10.95 12.38 -0.62
CA LEU A 404 10.37 11.37 0.28
C LEU A 404 10.06 10.07 -0.46
N THR A 405 10.55 8.97 0.06
CA THR A 405 10.48 7.63 -0.51
C THR A 405 9.84 6.62 0.46
N ASP A 406 9.65 5.39 0.01
CA ASP A 406 9.17 4.26 0.82
C ASP A 406 10.30 3.40 1.41
N ASP A 407 11.56 3.78 1.22
CA ASP A 407 12.79 3.09 1.66
C ASP A 407 12.86 1.60 1.24
N ASN A 408 12.27 1.26 0.11
CA ASN A 408 12.25 -0.12 -0.40
C ASN A 408 13.28 -0.40 -1.51
N ASN A 409 14.19 0.52 -1.78
CA ASN A 409 15.32 0.31 -2.69
C ASN A 409 16.41 -0.55 -2.03
N ILE A 410 17.25 -1.18 -2.85
CA ILE A 410 18.50 -1.78 -2.36
C ILE A 410 19.45 -0.66 -1.94
N VAL A 411 20.01 -0.77 -0.75
CA VAL A 411 20.86 0.24 -0.12
C VAL A 411 22.26 -0.33 0.07
N PRO A 412 23.32 0.35 -0.42
CA PRO A 412 24.70 -0.06 -0.18
C PRO A 412 25.00 -0.20 1.32
N GLY A 413 25.71 -1.26 1.69
CA GLY A 413 26.07 -1.57 3.09
C GLY A 413 25.02 -2.39 3.85
N GLU A 414 23.81 -2.55 3.34
CA GLU A 414 22.77 -3.40 3.95
C GLU A 414 22.87 -4.86 3.49
N THR A 415 22.46 -5.77 4.35
CA THR A 415 22.54 -7.23 4.13
C THR A 415 21.21 -7.76 3.60
N TYR A 416 21.27 -8.46 2.48
CA TYR A 416 20.11 -9.05 1.82
C TYR A 416 20.27 -10.55 1.64
N GLU A 417 19.17 -11.28 1.81
CA GLU A 417 19.06 -12.71 1.54
C GLU A 417 18.05 -12.95 0.43
N LEU A 418 18.45 -13.74 -0.57
CA LEU A 418 17.52 -14.22 -1.60
C LEU A 418 17.03 -15.60 -1.22
N LEU A 419 15.70 -15.78 -1.26
CA LEU A 419 15.06 -17.06 -1.00
C LEU A 419 14.23 -17.50 -2.23
N VAL A 420 14.06 -18.82 -2.38
CA VAL A 420 13.18 -19.44 -3.38
C VAL A 420 12.15 -20.34 -2.71
N GLY A 421 10.90 -20.22 -3.14
CA GLY A 421 9.78 -21.00 -2.61
C GLY A 421 9.67 -22.38 -3.27
N ASP A 422 9.41 -23.39 -2.44
CA ASP A 422 9.01 -24.74 -2.88
C ASP A 422 7.75 -25.20 -2.11
N ASP A 423 7.45 -26.49 -2.10
CA ASP A 423 6.28 -27.06 -1.43
C ASP A 423 6.42 -27.21 0.09
N LYS A 424 7.60 -26.89 0.64
CA LYS A 424 7.88 -26.91 2.08
C LYS A 424 8.10 -25.50 2.66
N GLY A 425 8.19 -24.48 1.81
CA GLY A 425 8.40 -23.10 2.22
C GLY A 425 9.49 -22.39 1.42
N PHE A 426 10.18 -21.45 2.05
CA PHE A 426 11.25 -20.70 1.42
C PHE A 426 12.62 -21.22 1.85
N ASN A 427 13.49 -21.45 0.86
CA ASN A 427 14.86 -21.93 1.03
C ASN A 427 15.84 -20.82 0.64
N SER A 428 16.87 -20.59 1.43
CA SER A 428 17.91 -19.60 1.14
C SER A 428 18.73 -20.00 -0.09
N LEU A 429 18.97 -19.02 -0.96
CA LEU A 429 19.91 -19.11 -2.08
C LEU A 429 21.21 -18.36 -1.79
N GLY A 430 21.29 -17.72 -0.63
CA GLY A 430 22.49 -17.02 -0.16
C GLY A 430 22.21 -15.62 0.35
N MET A 431 23.18 -15.11 1.09
CA MET A 431 23.15 -13.79 1.73
C MET A 431 24.32 -12.97 1.23
N LYS A 432 24.08 -11.68 0.92
CA LYS A 432 25.11 -10.75 0.43
C LYS A 432 24.91 -9.35 1.05
N VAL A 433 25.99 -8.62 1.23
CA VAL A 433 25.95 -7.16 1.48
C VAL A 433 25.92 -6.44 0.13
N ALA A 434 24.99 -5.50 -0.04
CA ALA A 434 24.92 -4.70 -1.24
C ALA A 434 26.08 -3.71 -1.31
N GLU A 435 26.80 -3.68 -2.42
CA GLU A 435 27.86 -2.70 -2.70
C GLU A 435 27.35 -1.49 -3.48
N TYR A 436 26.26 -1.68 -4.20
CA TYR A 436 25.63 -0.68 -5.07
C TYR A 436 24.13 -0.51 -4.73
N SER A 437 23.47 0.43 -5.38
CA SER A 437 21.99 0.57 -5.33
C SER A 437 21.23 -0.57 -6.07
N TYR A 438 21.91 -1.68 -6.29
CA TYR A 438 21.40 -2.95 -6.77
C TYR A 438 22.22 -4.10 -6.17
N ILE A 439 21.69 -5.31 -6.25
CA ILE A 439 22.37 -6.53 -5.82
C ILE A 439 22.16 -7.65 -6.83
N ASP A 440 23.24 -8.36 -7.17
CA ASP A 440 23.23 -9.47 -8.09
C ASP A 440 23.33 -10.80 -7.35
N PHE A 441 22.44 -11.73 -7.70
CA PHE A 441 22.50 -13.13 -7.27
C PHE A 441 22.67 -14.01 -8.48
N ASP A 442 23.76 -14.78 -8.52
CA ASP A 442 24.10 -15.71 -9.59
C ASP A 442 23.59 -17.12 -9.29
N SER A 443 23.52 -17.94 -10.33
CA SER A 443 23.12 -19.35 -10.21
C SER A 443 21.74 -19.58 -9.57
N VAL A 444 20.83 -18.61 -9.75
CA VAL A 444 19.47 -18.70 -9.23
C VAL A 444 18.64 -19.64 -10.11
N PRO A 445 17.99 -20.68 -9.57
CA PRO A 445 17.10 -21.56 -10.33
C PRO A 445 16.03 -20.78 -11.08
N VAL A 446 15.72 -21.14 -12.33
CA VAL A 446 14.63 -20.49 -13.09
C VAL A 446 13.25 -21.00 -12.62
N ASN A 447 12.16 -20.34 -13.05
CA ASN A 447 10.76 -20.71 -12.77
C ASN A 447 10.38 -20.74 -11.28
N GLY A 448 11.12 -20.06 -10.41
CA GLY A 448 10.83 -19.96 -8.99
C GLY A 448 9.94 -18.78 -8.63
N LEU A 449 9.34 -18.87 -7.45
CA LEU A 449 8.86 -17.72 -6.69
C LEU A 449 9.98 -17.30 -5.74
N TYR A 450 10.39 -16.04 -5.83
CA TYR A 450 11.52 -15.54 -5.06
C TYR A 450 11.05 -14.52 -4.04
N TRP A 451 11.88 -14.36 -2.99
CA TRP A 451 11.69 -13.37 -1.95
C TRP A 451 13.06 -12.81 -1.56
N ILE A 452 13.22 -11.49 -1.57
CA ILE A 452 14.41 -10.83 -1.07
C ILE A 452 14.10 -10.21 0.30
N ARG A 453 14.86 -10.63 1.30
CA ARG A 453 14.79 -10.13 2.69
C ARG A 453 15.91 -9.13 2.94
N ASN A 454 15.60 -8.09 3.72
CA ASN A 454 16.59 -7.14 4.23
C ASN A 454 16.80 -7.40 5.73
N HIS A 455 17.95 -7.94 6.09
CA HIS A 455 18.28 -8.26 7.48
C HIS A 455 18.79 -7.06 8.28
N THR A 456 19.12 -5.94 7.65
CA THR A 456 19.57 -4.71 8.31
C THR A 456 18.39 -3.84 8.73
N LYS A 457 17.43 -3.66 7.82
CA LYS A 457 16.19 -2.90 8.04
C LYS A 457 15.02 -3.69 7.46
N GLY A 458 14.45 -4.59 8.26
CA GLY A 458 13.23 -5.32 7.90
C GLY A 458 12.05 -4.35 7.80
N ARG A 459 11.44 -4.25 6.61
CA ARG A 459 10.21 -3.50 6.35
C ARG A 459 9.32 -4.26 5.39
N GLU A 460 8.57 -3.51 4.58
CA GLU A 460 7.78 -4.10 3.50
C GLU A 460 8.68 -4.91 2.56
N GLU A 461 8.34 -6.17 2.39
CA GLU A 461 9.01 -7.10 1.50
C GLU A 461 7.97 -7.83 0.66
N ARG A 462 8.30 -8.15 -0.60
CA ARG A 462 7.33 -8.79 -1.47
C ARG A 462 7.96 -9.90 -2.28
N ILE A 463 7.21 -10.99 -2.44
CA ILE A 463 7.56 -12.09 -3.35
C ILE A 463 7.45 -11.63 -4.80
N PHE A 464 8.25 -12.24 -5.66
CA PHE A 464 8.30 -11.91 -7.08
C PHE A 464 8.64 -13.12 -7.95
N THR A 465 8.28 -13.03 -9.21
CA THR A 465 8.81 -13.88 -10.30
C THR A 465 9.79 -13.08 -11.13
N PHE A 466 10.68 -13.76 -11.85
CA PHE A 466 11.60 -13.13 -12.78
C PHE A 466 11.33 -13.64 -14.19
N GLU A 467 10.82 -12.78 -15.03
CA GLU A 467 10.34 -13.11 -16.35
C GLU A 467 10.86 -12.10 -17.37
N ARG A 468 11.44 -12.59 -18.47
CA ARG A 468 11.96 -11.73 -19.54
C ARG A 468 12.91 -10.63 -19.02
N ASN A 469 13.84 -10.99 -18.16
CA ASN A 469 14.79 -10.08 -17.50
C ASN A 469 14.14 -8.98 -16.64
N ARG A 470 12.93 -9.23 -16.08
CA ARG A 470 12.23 -8.28 -15.22
C ARG A 470 11.73 -8.92 -13.94
N VAL A 471 11.86 -8.20 -12.85
CA VAL A 471 11.20 -8.52 -11.58
C VAL A 471 9.73 -8.17 -11.71
N ILE A 472 8.85 -9.15 -11.43
CA ILE A 472 7.40 -8.97 -11.40
C ILE A 472 6.94 -9.33 -10.00
N PHE A 473 6.64 -8.33 -9.18
CA PHE A 473 6.08 -8.54 -7.86
C PHE A 473 4.69 -9.17 -7.92
N ARG A 474 4.43 -10.10 -6.98
CA ARG A 474 3.23 -10.94 -6.99
C ARG A 474 2.41 -10.78 -5.70
#